data_cc423b02bd92ff4016e74ee10262abec
#
_entry.id   cc423b02bd92ff4016e74ee10262abec
#
_cell.length_a   1.000
_cell.length_b   1.000
_cell.length_c   1.000
_cell.angle_alpha   90.00
_cell.angle_beta   90.00
_cell.angle_gamma   90.00
#
_symmetry.space_group_name_H-M   'P 1'
#
loop_
_entity.id
_entity.type
_entity.pdbx_description
1 polymer ?
#
loop_
_entity_poly.entity_id
_entity_poly.type
_entity_poly.pdbx_seq_one_letter_code
_entity_poly.pdbx_strand_id
1 'polypeptide(L)'
;LVWTIAYGAIAVLTQSVPLMAAFAVVALILNIPPLRRVVFTNHVLAVYRRILPDMSQTEKEAIDAGTVWWDADLFSGRPDWNKLLATPAPKLSAEEQACLVGPVEELCAMCNDWEITHEHQDLPPHVWQFIKDKGFLGMIIPKEYGGLGFSALAHSAVVMKLSTRSSTAAITVMVPNSLGPGELLLHYGTDQQKAHYLPRLAKGLEVPCFALTRPEAGSDAASIPDFGVVCKGIWQGKEVLGMRVTWDKR
;
A
#
# COMPACT_ATOMS: atom_id res chain seq x y z
N LEU A 1 -23.69 -5.55 -25.92
CA LEU A 1 -23.93 -4.31 -26.67
C LEU A 1 -22.87 -4.12 -27.78
N VAL A 2 -21.55 -4.07 -27.43
CA VAL A 2 -20.47 -3.84 -28.42
C VAL A 2 -20.49 -4.85 -29.55
N TRP A 3 -20.57 -6.14 -29.23
CA TRP A 3 -20.65 -7.22 -30.20
C TRP A 3 -21.91 -7.15 -31.12
N THR A 4 -23.03 -6.73 -30.55
CA THR A 4 -24.28 -6.56 -31.32
C THR A 4 -24.19 -5.41 -32.32
N ILE A 5 -23.56 -4.30 -31.89
CA ILE A 5 -23.32 -3.15 -32.77
C ILE A 5 -22.34 -3.52 -33.89
N ALA A 6 -21.23 -4.19 -33.57
CA ALA A 6 -20.24 -4.62 -34.53
C ALA A 6 -20.87 -5.61 -35.57
N TYR A 7 -21.71 -6.54 -35.11
CA TYR A 7 -22.42 -7.45 -35.99
C TYR A 7 -23.38 -6.71 -36.94
N GLY A 8 -24.16 -5.77 -36.41
CA GLY A 8 -25.04 -4.91 -37.19
C GLY A 8 -24.30 -4.10 -38.25
N ALA A 9 -23.16 -3.51 -37.88
CA ALA A 9 -22.34 -2.78 -38.84
C ALA A 9 -21.79 -3.67 -39.97
N ILE A 10 -21.26 -4.86 -39.64
CA ILE A 10 -20.78 -5.82 -40.63
C ILE A 10 -21.94 -6.26 -41.55
N ALA A 11 -23.13 -6.54 -41.01
CA ALA A 11 -24.30 -6.94 -41.76
C ALA A 11 -24.73 -5.88 -42.79
N VAL A 12 -24.77 -4.61 -42.37
CA VAL A 12 -25.18 -3.48 -43.21
C VAL A 12 -24.12 -3.16 -44.27
N LEU A 13 -22.84 -3.14 -43.88
CA LEU A 13 -21.76 -2.70 -44.76
C LEU A 13 -21.36 -3.74 -45.82
N THR A 14 -21.41 -5.03 -45.47
CA THR A 14 -20.87 -6.07 -46.35
C THR A 14 -21.93 -6.88 -47.07
N GLN A 15 -23.12 -7.01 -46.52
CA GLN A 15 -24.23 -7.89 -47.02
C GLN A 15 -23.77 -9.34 -47.32
N SER A 16 -22.62 -9.75 -46.74
CA SER A 16 -22.00 -11.03 -46.95
C SER A 16 -22.44 -12.04 -45.91
N VAL A 17 -23.29 -12.98 -46.29
CA VAL A 17 -23.77 -14.06 -45.44
C VAL A 17 -22.62 -14.89 -44.82
N PRO A 18 -21.58 -15.28 -45.59
CA PRO A 18 -20.45 -16.02 -44.99
C PRO A 18 -19.70 -15.25 -43.93
N LEU A 19 -19.48 -13.95 -44.11
CA LEU A 19 -18.78 -13.11 -43.14
C LEU A 19 -19.60 -12.91 -41.87
N MET A 20 -20.90 -12.72 -42.02
CA MET A 20 -21.84 -12.64 -40.89
C MET A 20 -21.86 -13.94 -40.08
N ALA A 21 -21.88 -15.10 -40.77
CA ALA A 21 -21.83 -16.39 -40.09
C ALA A 21 -20.50 -16.60 -39.36
N ALA A 22 -19.37 -16.29 -39.96
CA ALA A 22 -18.05 -16.37 -39.33
C ALA A 22 -17.97 -15.47 -38.08
N PHE A 23 -18.43 -14.23 -38.18
CA PHE A 23 -18.48 -13.31 -37.05
C PHE A 23 -19.39 -13.83 -35.90
N ALA A 24 -20.56 -14.38 -36.26
CA ALA A 24 -21.49 -14.94 -35.28
C ALA A 24 -20.86 -16.12 -34.53
N VAL A 25 -20.15 -17.03 -35.23
CA VAL A 25 -19.43 -18.13 -34.58
C VAL A 25 -18.37 -17.64 -33.62
N VAL A 26 -17.53 -16.67 -34.02
CA VAL A 26 -16.50 -16.09 -33.16
C VAL A 26 -17.15 -15.40 -31.94
N ALA A 27 -18.20 -14.62 -32.18
CA ALA A 27 -18.91 -13.94 -31.09
C ALA A 27 -19.52 -14.92 -30.09
N LEU A 28 -20.12 -16.02 -30.55
CA LEU A 28 -20.65 -17.09 -29.71
C LEU A 28 -19.55 -17.74 -28.86
N ILE A 29 -18.43 -18.10 -29.48
CA ILE A 29 -17.30 -18.74 -28.79
C ILE A 29 -16.79 -17.80 -27.69
N LEU A 30 -16.61 -16.51 -27.97
CA LEU A 30 -16.03 -15.55 -27.01
C LEU A 30 -17.01 -15.15 -25.91
N ASN A 31 -18.32 -15.10 -26.16
CA ASN A 31 -19.30 -14.62 -25.19
C ASN A 31 -20.01 -15.72 -24.41
N ILE A 32 -19.97 -16.97 -24.84
CA ILE A 32 -20.51 -18.10 -24.08
C ILE A 32 -19.39 -18.69 -23.21
N PRO A 33 -19.42 -18.50 -21.86
CA PRO A 33 -18.31 -18.88 -20.99
C PRO A 33 -17.84 -20.33 -21.10
N PRO A 34 -18.72 -21.35 -21.18
CA PRO A 34 -18.29 -22.74 -21.38
C PRO A 34 -17.50 -22.93 -22.68
N LEU A 35 -18.01 -22.40 -23.82
CA LEU A 35 -17.33 -22.51 -25.12
C LEU A 35 -15.97 -21.79 -25.10
N ARG A 36 -15.96 -20.57 -24.59
CA ARG A 36 -14.71 -19.79 -24.43
C ARG A 36 -13.67 -20.54 -23.60
N ARG A 37 -14.07 -21.17 -22.49
CA ARG A 37 -13.16 -21.94 -21.64
C ARG A 37 -12.53 -23.10 -22.41
N VAL A 38 -13.32 -23.89 -23.13
CA VAL A 38 -12.83 -25.05 -23.83
C VAL A 38 -11.97 -24.66 -25.04
N VAL A 39 -12.43 -23.73 -25.85
CA VAL A 39 -11.77 -23.37 -27.11
C VAL A 39 -10.56 -22.48 -26.94
N PHE A 40 -10.60 -21.57 -25.93
CA PHE A 40 -9.59 -20.51 -25.81
C PHE A 40 -8.95 -20.44 -24.42
N THR A 41 -9.76 -20.22 -23.36
CA THR A 41 -9.22 -19.81 -22.06
C THR A 41 -8.33 -20.88 -21.42
N ASN A 42 -8.70 -22.17 -21.51
CA ASN A 42 -7.92 -23.24 -20.91
C ASN A 42 -6.56 -23.42 -21.58
N HIS A 43 -6.48 -23.20 -22.89
CA HIS A 43 -5.22 -23.30 -23.64
C HIS A 43 -4.29 -22.14 -23.29
N VAL A 44 -4.83 -20.92 -23.29
CA VAL A 44 -4.08 -19.73 -22.87
C VAL A 44 -3.60 -19.87 -21.44
N LEU A 45 -4.47 -20.30 -20.53
CA LEU A 45 -4.10 -20.50 -19.13
C LEU A 45 -2.98 -21.56 -18.96
N ALA A 46 -3.03 -22.63 -19.75
CA ALA A 46 -1.97 -23.65 -19.72
C ALA A 46 -0.61 -23.10 -20.17
N VAL A 47 -0.60 -22.18 -21.15
CA VAL A 47 0.62 -21.49 -21.59
C VAL A 47 1.11 -20.55 -20.49
N TYR A 48 0.23 -19.71 -19.93
CA TYR A 48 0.60 -18.79 -18.84
C TYR A 48 1.17 -19.50 -17.63
N ARG A 49 0.58 -20.62 -17.22
CA ARG A 49 1.09 -21.44 -16.10
C ARG A 49 2.50 -21.99 -16.29
N ARG A 50 2.97 -22.07 -17.54
CA ARG A 50 4.35 -22.51 -17.85
C ARG A 50 5.34 -21.35 -17.88
N ILE A 51 4.85 -20.14 -18.14
CA ILE A 51 5.67 -18.93 -18.32
C ILE A 51 5.83 -18.18 -17.00
N LEU A 52 4.77 -18.20 -16.17
CA LEU A 52 4.80 -17.53 -14.86
C LEU A 52 5.82 -18.21 -13.94
N PRO A 53 6.65 -17.44 -13.24
CA PRO A 53 7.53 -17.98 -12.21
C PRO A 53 6.70 -18.65 -11.11
N ASP A 54 7.29 -19.65 -10.48
CA ASP A 54 6.68 -20.28 -9.31
C ASP A 54 6.55 -19.27 -8.19
N MET A 55 5.41 -19.31 -7.51
CA MET A 55 5.17 -18.47 -6.33
C MET A 55 6.13 -18.89 -5.20
N SER A 56 6.79 -17.91 -4.59
CA SER A 56 7.66 -18.16 -3.43
C SER A 56 6.84 -18.68 -2.25
N GLN A 57 7.51 -19.39 -1.32
CA GLN A 57 6.85 -19.88 -0.10
C GLN A 57 6.28 -18.72 0.73
N THR A 58 7.00 -17.60 0.82
CA THR A 58 6.58 -16.41 1.55
C THR A 58 5.33 -15.77 0.94
N GLU A 59 5.26 -15.65 -0.40
CA GLU A 59 4.08 -15.14 -1.09
C GLU A 59 2.86 -16.04 -0.87
N LYS A 60 3.06 -17.36 -0.94
CA LYS A 60 2.00 -18.32 -0.68
C LYS A 60 1.48 -18.21 0.74
N GLU A 61 2.36 -18.16 1.74
CA GLU A 61 1.99 -17.98 3.14
C GLU A 61 1.24 -16.66 3.39
N ALA A 62 1.67 -15.57 2.75
CA ALA A 62 1.00 -14.28 2.82
C ALA A 62 -0.41 -14.33 2.23
N ILE A 63 -0.59 -14.99 1.08
CA ILE A 63 -1.90 -15.16 0.45
C ILE A 63 -2.80 -16.07 1.29
N ASP A 64 -2.27 -17.18 1.79
CA ASP A 64 -3.02 -18.16 2.59
C ASP A 64 -3.43 -17.60 3.97
N ALA A 65 -2.62 -16.71 4.55
CA ALA A 65 -2.91 -16.03 5.82
C ALA A 65 -3.77 -14.77 5.65
N GLY A 66 -3.82 -14.19 4.46
CA GLY A 66 -4.49 -12.93 4.20
C GLY A 66 -6.01 -13.05 4.21
N THR A 67 -6.65 -12.10 4.87
CA THR A 67 -8.09 -11.86 4.70
C THR A 67 -8.26 -10.82 3.59
N VAL A 68 -8.72 -11.28 2.44
CA VAL A 68 -9.03 -10.38 1.32
C VAL A 68 -10.51 -10.02 1.39
N TRP A 69 -10.78 -8.73 1.47
CA TRP A 69 -12.16 -8.24 1.49
C TRP A 69 -12.79 -8.26 0.09
N TRP A 70 -13.54 -7.24 -0.30
CA TRP A 70 -14.23 -7.15 -1.58
C TRP A 70 -13.28 -7.15 -2.79
N ASP A 71 -12.02 -6.77 -2.60
CA ASP A 71 -10.99 -6.80 -3.66
C ASP A 71 -10.89 -8.17 -4.34
N ALA A 72 -11.09 -9.27 -3.61
CA ALA A 72 -11.10 -10.61 -4.17
C ALA A 72 -12.21 -10.81 -5.21
N ASP A 73 -13.34 -10.14 -5.05
CA ASP A 73 -14.47 -10.26 -5.98
C ASP A 73 -14.13 -9.69 -7.37
N LEU A 74 -13.25 -8.69 -7.46
CA LEU A 74 -12.77 -8.15 -8.75
C LEU A 74 -12.09 -9.23 -9.59
N PHE A 75 -11.26 -10.06 -8.96
CA PHE A 75 -10.52 -11.13 -9.62
C PHE A 75 -11.41 -12.32 -9.99
N SER A 76 -12.60 -12.44 -9.41
CA SER A 76 -13.59 -13.45 -9.79
C SER A 76 -14.18 -13.21 -11.19
N GLY A 77 -14.08 -12.00 -11.71
CA GLY A 77 -14.74 -11.54 -12.94
C GLY A 77 -16.25 -11.32 -12.79
N ARG A 78 -16.78 -11.44 -11.58
CA ARG A 78 -18.20 -11.21 -11.24
C ARG A 78 -18.29 -10.58 -9.85
N PRO A 79 -17.78 -9.35 -9.67
CA PRO A 79 -17.78 -8.70 -8.36
C PRO A 79 -19.22 -8.41 -7.89
N ASP A 80 -19.45 -8.63 -6.60
CA ASP A 80 -20.70 -8.24 -5.95
C ASP A 80 -20.69 -6.75 -5.61
N TRP A 81 -21.18 -5.96 -6.55
CA TRP A 81 -21.29 -4.51 -6.39
C TRP A 81 -22.25 -4.10 -5.26
N ASN A 82 -23.26 -4.92 -4.95
CA ASN A 82 -24.19 -4.61 -3.86
C ASN A 82 -23.48 -4.67 -2.50
N LYS A 83 -22.58 -5.62 -2.32
CA LYS A 83 -21.74 -5.72 -1.13
C LYS A 83 -20.87 -4.47 -0.93
N LEU A 84 -20.24 -3.98 -1.99
CA LEU A 84 -19.45 -2.74 -1.95
C LEU A 84 -20.33 -1.52 -1.63
N LEU A 85 -21.43 -1.35 -2.35
CA LEU A 85 -22.33 -0.20 -2.20
C LEU A 85 -23.09 -0.19 -0.86
N ALA A 86 -23.31 -1.35 -0.26
CA ALA A 86 -23.92 -1.47 1.06
C ALA A 86 -22.94 -1.13 2.21
N THR A 87 -21.64 -1.03 1.93
CA THR A 87 -20.63 -0.69 2.94
C THR A 87 -20.77 0.78 3.33
N PRO A 88 -20.95 1.10 4.62
CA PRO A 88 -21.05 2.49 5.06
C PRO A 88 -19.79 3.27 4.71
N ALA A 89 -19.95 4.46 4.14
CA ALA A 89 -18.83 5.35 3.91
C ALA A 89 -18.21 5.77 5.26
N PRO A 90 -16.90 5.57 5.46
CA PRO A 90 -16.25 6.00 6.69
C PRO A 90 -16.29 7.52 6.82
N LYS A 91 -16.35 8.02 8.06
CA LYS A 91 -16.37 9.44 8.36
C LYS A 91 -15.27 9.79 9.35
N LEU A 92 -14.71 10.97 9.19
CA LEU A 92 -13.77 11.53 10.16
C LEU A 92 -14.49 11.86 11.47
N SER A 93 -13.86 11.59 12.60
CA SER A 93 -14.28 12.10 13.89
C SER A 93 -14.13 13.61 13.98
N ALA A 94 -14.73 14.25 14.99
CA ALA A 94 -14.60 15.70 15.20
C ALA A 94 -13.13 16.10 15.45
N GLU A 95 -12.37 15.28 16.17
CA GLU A 95 -10.95 15.50 16.44
C GLU A 95 -10.09 15.40 15.17
N GLU A 96 -10.34 14.39 14.35
CA GLU A 96 -9.65 14.21 13.06
C GLU A 96 -9.97 15.37 12.10
N GLN A 97 -11.22 15.79 12.06
CA GLN A 97 -11.63 16.95 11.25
C GLN A 97 -10.96 18.25 11.75
N ALA A 98 -10.90 18.45 13.07
CA ALA A 98 -10.22 19.61 13.67
C ALA A 98 -8.72 19.61 13.34
N CYS A 99 -8.08 18.46 13.32
CA CYS A 99 -6.68 18.33 12.90
C CYS A 99 -6.48 18.78 11.44
N LEU A 100 -7.38 18.37 10.55
CA LEU A 100 -7.30 18.74 9.12
C LEU A 100 -7.45 20.25 8.87
N VAL A 101 -8.34 20.93 9.59
CA VAL A 101 -8.60 22.36 9.39
C VAL A 101 -7.73 23.27 10.24
N GLY A 102 -6.97 22.72 11.20
CA GLY A 102 -6.04 23.43 12.06
C GLY A 102 -4.60 23.03 11.77
N PRO A 103 -4.03 22.09 12.54
CA PRO A 103 -2.60 21.74 12.46
C PRO A 103 -2.11 21.38 11.05
N VAL A 104 -2.93 20.74 10.21
CA VAL A 104 -2.53 20.39 8.85
C VAL A 104 -2.45 21.62 7.95
N GLU A 105 -3.38 22.58 8.08
CA GLU A 105 -3.30 23.86 7.36
C GLU A 105 -2.10 24.69 7.81
N GLU A 106 -1.83 24.72 9.12
CA GLU A 106 -0.63 25.40 9.67
C GLU A 106 0.65 24.77 9.07
N LEU A 107 0.76 23.44 9.04
CA LEU A 107 1.89 22.75 8.44
C LEU A 107 2.03 23.06 6.95
N CYS A 108 0.92 23.06 6.22
CA CYS A 108 0.91 23.45 4.80
C CYS A 108 1.42 24.88 4.59
N ALA A 109 1.03 25.81 5.46
CA ALA A 109 1.46 27.22 5.36
C ALA A 109 2.96 27.39 5.68
N MET A 110 3.54 26.53 6.53
CA MET A 110 4.97 26.55 6.86
C MET A 110 5.86 25.98 5.74
N CYS A 111 5.31 25.18 4.82
CA CYS A 111 6.09 24.53 3.77
C CYS A 111 6.29 25.45 2.57
N ASN A 112 7.53 25.85 2.32
CA ASN A 112 7.98 26.37 1.05
C ASN A 112 8.66 25.24 0.27
N ASP A 113 7.95 24.65 -0.69
CA ASP A 113 8.41 23.44 -1.38
C ASP A 113 9.69 23.68 -2.21
N TRP A 114 9.88 24.89 -2.73
CA TRP A 114 11.11 25.26 -3.42
C TRP A 114 12.33 25.23 -2.49
N GLU A 115 12.24 25.88 -1.34
CA GLU A 115 13.33 25.88 -0.34
C GLU A 115 13.62 24.47 0.16
N ILE A 116 12.57 23.68 0.44
CA ILE A 116 12.68 22.30 0.91
C ILE A 116 13.42 21.43 -0.12
N THR A 117 13.07 21.54 -1.40
CA THR A 117 13.56 20.62 -2.43
C THR A 117 14.87 21.07 -3.10
N HIS A 118 15.12 22.38 -3.24
CA HIS A 118 16.24 22.90 -3.98
C HIS A 118 17.35 23.52 -3.11
N GLU A 119 16.98 24.12 -1.99
CA GLU A 119 17.96 24.82 -1.15
C GLU A 119 18.42 23.95 0.03
N HIS A 120 17.47 23.37 0.76
CA HIS A 120 17.78 22.61 1.96
C HIS A 120 17.90 21.11 1.73
N GLN A 121 17.20 20.58 0.74
CA GLN A 121 17.07 19.14 0.46
C GLN A 121 16.55 18.36 1.70
N ASP A 122 15.87 19.04 2.59
CA ASP A 122 15.26 18.55 3.81
C ASP A 122 14.19 19.55 4.30
N LEU A 123 13.34 19.11 5.24
CA LEU A 123 12.43 20.00 5.94
C LEU A 123 13.19 20.93 6.87
N PRO A 124 12.87 22.23 6.92
CA PRO A 124 13.48 23.16 7.88
C PRO A 124 13.27 22.72 9.34
N PRO A 125 14.21 23.04 10.26
CA PRO A 125 14.12 22.62 11.66
C PRO A 125 12.81 22.97 12.36
N HIS A 126 12.23 24.14 12.05
CA HIS A 126 10.96 24.56 12.65
C HIS A 126 9.77 23.73 12.14
N VAL A 127 9.82 23.24 10.90
CA VAL A 127 8.81 22.33 10.32
C VAL A 127 8.94 20.95 10.97
N TRP A 128 10.16 20.43 11.13
CA TRP A 128 10.41 19.18 11.86
C TRP A 128 9.89 19.25 13.29
N GLN A 129 10.15 20.36 13.99
CA GLN A 129 9.69 20.54 15.37
C GLN A 129 8.16 20.58 15.43
N PHE A 130 7.51 21.31 14.53
CA PHE A 130 6.05 21.35 14.45
C PHE A 130 5.44 19.98 14.21
N ILE A 131 5.98 19.19 13.28
CA ILE A 131 5.55 17.81 12.99
C ILE A 131 5.59 16.96 14.27
N LYS A 132 6.68 17.07 15.05
CA LYS A 132 6.84 16.35 16.31
C LYS A 132 5.86 16.84 17.38
N ASP A 133 5.77 18.14 17.59
CA ASP A 133 4.94 18.75 18.63
C ASP A 133 3.45 18.50 18.43
N LYS A 134 2.99 18.43 17.17
CA LYS A 134 1.61 18.15 16.82
C LYS A 134 1.31 16.66 16.68
N GLY A 135 2.28 15.77 16.88
CA GLY A 135 2.10 14.32 16.88
C GLY A 135 1.90 13.69 15.51
N PHE A 136 2.31 14.36 14.44
CA PHE A 136 2.13 13.84 13.07
C PHE A 136 2.88 12.52 12.82
N LEU A 137 3.94 12.21 13.56
CA LEU A 137 4.68 10.96 13.42
C LEU A 137 4.02 9.78 14.13
N GLY A 138 3.05 10.03 14.98
CA GLY A 138 2.32 9.03 15.76
C GLY A 138 0.81 9.08 15.55
N MET A 139 0.33 9.41 14.35
CA MET A 139 -1.10 9.56 14.09
C MET A 139 -1.87 8.27 14.33
N ILE A 140 -1.35 7.12 13.88
CA ILE A 140 -1.99 5.80 14.05
C ILE A 140 -1.71 5.18 15.42
N ILE A 141 -0.71 5.65 16.15
CA ILE A 141 -0.37 5.13 17.47
C ILE A 141 -1.47 5.50 18.45
N PRO A 142 -1.99 4.54 19.24
CA PRO A 142 -3.03 4.81 20.23
C PRO A 142 -2.63 5.87 21.26
N LYS A 143 -3.64 6.57 21.78
CA LYS A 143 -3.45 7.62 22.80
C LYS A 143 -2.78 7.13 24.08
N GLU A 144 -2.98 5.89 24.45
CA GLU A 144 -2.34 5.25 25.61
C GLU A 144 -0.80 5.22 25.50
N TYR A 145 -0.28 5.20 24.26
CA TYR A 145 1.16 5.29 23.98
C TYR A 145 1.61 6.71 23.57
N GLY A 146 0.73 7.70 23.71
CA GLY A 146 1.03 9.09 23.41
C GLY A 146 0.88 9.50 21.94
N GLY A 147 0.29 8.67 21.11
CA GLY A 147 -0.10 8.99 19.74
C GLY A 147 -1.48 9.65 19.65
N LEU A 148 -1.94 9.93 18.44
CA LEU A 148 -3.25 10.55 18.19
C LEU A 148 -4.40 9.53 18.11
N GLY A 149 -4.13 8.27 17.83
CA GLY A 149 -5.14 7.22 17.68
C GLY A 149 -6.10 7.48 16.52
N PHE A 150 -5.63 8.09 15.45
CA PHE A 150 -6.42 8.43 14.28
C PHE A 150 -6.70 7.22 13.39
N SER A 151 -7.80 7.29 12.65
CA SER A 151 -8.19 6.28 11.69
C SER A 151 -7.30 6.33 10.42
N ALA A 152 -7.31 5.23 9.67
CA ALA A 152 -6.67 5.17 8.34
C ALA A 152 -7.24 6.22 7.37
N LEU A 153 -8.54 6.55 7.50
CA LEU A 153 -9.17 7.62 6.72
C LEU A 153 -8.54 8.98 7.03
N ALA A 154 -8.35 9.29 8.33
CA ALA A 154 -7.73 10.55 8.75
C ALA A 154 -6.28 10.63 8.28
N HIS A 155 -5.51 9.55 8.43
CA HIS A 155 -4.14 9.48 7.91
C HIS A 155 -4.10 9.76 6.41
N SER A 156 -4.95 9.10 5.63
CA SER A 156 -5.06 9.32 4.18
C SER A 156 -5.43 10.77 3.85
N ALA A 157 -6.39 11.35 4.55
CA ALA A 157 -6.82 12.73 4.34
C ALA A 157 -5.71 13.74 4.64
N VAL A 158 -4.96 13.54 5.72
CA VAL A 158 -3.81 14.38 6.09
C VAL A 158 -2.72 14.30 5.03
N VAL A 159 -2.32 13.08 4.63
CA VAL A 159 -1.28 12.89 3.60
C VAL A 159 -1.72 13.49 2.27
N MET A 160 -2.96 13.28 1.85
CA MET A 160 -3.52 13.89 0.64
C MET A 160 -3.43 15.42 0.69
N LYS A 161 -3.79 16.04 1.81
CA LYS A 161 -3.72 17.50 1.99
C LYS A 161 -2.28 18.01 1.93
N LEU A 162 -1.36 17.38 2.67
CA LEU A 162 0.05 17.76 2.65
C LEU A 162 0.68 17.61 1.26
N SER A 163 0.32 16.56 0.53
CA SER A 163 0.81 16.32 -0.84
C SER A 163 0.45 17.45 -1.82
N THR A 164 -0.63 18.18 -1.55
CA THR A 164 -0.99 19.35 -2.38
C THR A 164 -0.03 20.52 -2.18
N ARG A 165 0.79 20.52 -1.14
CA ARG A 165 1.70 21.61 -0.79
C ARG A 165 3.17 21.21 -0.85
N SER A 166 3.53 20.06 -0.24
CA SER A 166 4.90 19.53 -0.25
C SER A 166 4.89 18.01 -0.19
N SER A 167 5.45 17.39 -1.22
CA SER A 167 5.63 15.94 -1.25
C SER A 167 6.58 15.45 -0.16
N THR A 168 7.60 16.24 0.18
CA THR A 168 8.56 15.90 1.23
C THR A 168 7.87 15.83 2.60
N ALA A 169 7.07 16.85 2.95
CA ALA A 169 6.31 16.85 4.19
C ALA A 169 5.28 15.69 4.24
N ALA A 170 4.59 15.44 3.12
CA ALA A 170 3.63 14.35 3.02
C ALA A 170 4.27 12.98 3.26
N ILE A 171 5.42 12.70 2.62
CA ILE A 171 6.13 11.42 2.77
C ILE A 171 6.70 11.30 4.20
N THR A 172 7.24 12.38 4.76
CA THR A 172 7.75 12.38 6.13
C THR A 172 6.67 11.99 7.15
N VAL A 173 5.44 12.46 6.98
CA VAL A 173 4.30 12.08 7.82
C VAL A 173 3.76 10.71 7.47
N MET A 174 3.71 10.37 6.18
CA MET A 174 3.13 9.12 5.69
C MET A 174 3.90 7.88 6.19
N VAL A 175 5.23 7.87 6.08
CA VAL A 175 6.04 6.67 6.34
C VAL A 175 5.90 6.14 7.76
N PRO A 176 6.02 6.94 8.83
CA PRO A 176 5.82 6.46 10.20
C PRO A 176 4.41 5.91 10.48
N ASN A 177 3.41 6.43 9.79
CA ASN A 177 2.00 6.12 9.99
C ASN A 177 1.44 5.11 8.97
N SER A 178 2.27 4.61 8.09
CA SER A 178 1.91 3.53 7.16
C SER A 178 2.25 2.17 7.76
N LEU A 179 2.46 1.16 6.93
CA LEU A 179 2.87 -0.18 7.35
C LEU A 179 4.32 -0.18 7.87
N GLY A 180 4.56 0.60 8.91
CA GLY A 180 5.86 0.79 9.55
C GLY A 180 5.96 0.13 10.92
N PRO A 181 7.05 0.39 11.67
CA PRO A 181 7.29 -0.21 12.97
C PRO A 181 6.16 0.00 13.97
N GLY A 182 5.47 1.13 13.94
CA GLY A 182 4.35 1.42 14.83
C GLY A 182 3.22 0.41 14.67
N GLU A 183 2.76 0.18 13.43
CA GLU A 183 1.72 -0.78 13.10
C GLU A 183 2.15 -2.23 13.44
N LEU A 184 3.37 -2.60 13.05
CA LEU A 184 3.90 -3.93 13.34
C LEU A 184 4.03 -4.21 14.83
N LEU A 185 4.48 -3.23 15.61
CA LEU A 185 4.58 -3.34 17.07
C LEU A 185 3.20 -3.46 17.71
N LEU A 186 2.21 -2.70 17.26
CA LEU A 186 0.84 -2.78 17.76
C LEU A 186 0.25 -4.19 17.60
N HIS A 187 0.48 -4.82 16.47
CA HIS A 187 -0.08 -6.14 16.18
C HIS A 187 0.75 -7.31 16.73
N TYR A 188 2.09 -7.21 16.66
CA TYR A 188 2.99 -8.35 16.89
C TYR A 188 4.02 -8.12 17.99
N GLY A 189 4.17 -6.89 18.48
CA GLY A 189 5.13 -6.58 19.54
C GLY A 189 4.70 -7.15 20.89
N THR A 190 5.69 -7.52 21.72
CA THR A 190 5.45 -7.81 23.14
C THR A 190 5.07 -6.52 23.89
N ASP A 191 4.43 -6.64 25.05
CA ASP A 191 4.05 -5.49 25.87
C ASP A 191 5.26 -4.62 26.24
N GLN A 192 6.42 -5.25 26.50
CA GLN A 192 7.67 -4.56 26.76
C GLN A 192 8.15 -3.75 25.54
N GLN A 193 8.07 -4.32 24.33
CA GLN A 193 8.43 -3.62 23.10
C GLN A 193 7.47 -2.46 22.82
N LYS A 194 6.15 -2.69 22.98
CA LYS A 194 5.15 -1.63 22.81
C LYS A 194 5.39 -0.47 23.78
N ALA A 195 5.55 -0.77 25.06
CA ALA A 195 5.81 0.24 26.10
C ALA A 195 7.10 1.02 25.87
N HIS A 196 8.12 0.40 25.27
CA HIS A 196 9.40 1.06 25.00
C HIS A 196 9.37 1.90 23.73
N TYR A 197 8.93 1.33 22.60
CA TYR A 197 9.09 1.95 21.29
C TYR A 197 7.93 2.88 20.90
N LEU A 198 6.69 2.50 21.17
CA LEU A 198 5.55 3.28 20.68
C LEU A 198 5.51 4.73 21.18
N PRO A 199 5.80 5.03 22.47
CA PRO A 199 5.87 6.42 22.93
C PRO A 199 7.02 7.21 22.30
N ARG A 200 8.13 6.55 21.97
CA ARG A 200 9.30 7.18 21.34
C ARG A 200 9.02 7.52 19.88
N LEU A 201 8.37 6.60 19.16
CA LEU A 201 7.91 6.82 17.79
C LEU A 201 6.87 7.94 17.75
N ALA A 202 5.87 7.91 18.63
CA ALA A 202 4.81 8.93 18.70
C ALA A 202 5.35 10.35 18.89
N LYS A 203 6.40 10.49 19.73
CA LYS A 203 7.07 11.77 19.99
C LYS A 203 8.12 12.15 18.94
N GLY A 204 8.38 11.30 17.97
CA GLY A 204 9.44 11.52 16.98
C GLY A 204 10.85 11.57 17.57
N LEU A 205 11.07 10.89 18.70
CA LEU A 205 12.42 10.65 19.25
C LEU A 205 13.18 9.64 18.42
N GLU A 206 12.43 8.74 17.78
CA GLU A 206 12.90 7.78 16.80
C GLU A 206 12.03 7.90 15.56
N VAL A 207 12.66 8.07 14.40
CA VAL A 207 11.97 8.18 13.12
C VAL A 207 12.30 6.93 12.31
N PRO A 208 11.30 6.12 11.93
CA PRO A 208 11.54 4.90 11.19
C PRO A 208 11.84 5.18 9.71
N CYS A 209 12.54 4.25 9.07
CA CYS A 209 12.77 4.25 7.65
C CYS A 209 12.49 2.86 7.05
N PHE A 210 12.28 2.81 5.76
CA PHE A 210 11.93 1.57 5.07
C PHE A 210 13.14 0.78 4.55
N ALA A 211 14.32 1.19 4.53
CA ALA A 211 15.53 0.47 4.12
C ALA A 211 15.26 -0.80 3.25
N LEU A 212 14.40 -0.67 2.24
CA LEU A 212 13.87 -1.80 1.46
C LEU A 212 14.76 -2.12 0.25
N THR A 213 14.98 -1.11 -0.61
CA THR A 213 15.59 -1.28 -1.91
C THR A 213 17.04 -1.71 -1.84
N ARG A 214 17.40 -2.63 -2.71
CA ARG A 214 18.73 -3.16 -2.91
C ARG A 214 19.11 -3.09 -4.39
N PRO A 215 20.40 -3.12 -4.78
CA PRO A 215 20.78 -3.14 -6.19
C PRO A 215 20.13 -4.26 -7.00
N GLU A 216 19.96 -5.44 -6.39
CA GLU A 216 19.41 -6.64 -7.03
C GLU A 216 17.90 -6.81 -6.85
N ALA A 217 17.29 -6.15 -5.85
CA ALA A 217 15.90 -6.37 -5.50
C ALA A 217 15.24 -5.08 -5.00
N GLY A 218 14.12 -4.69 -5.62
CA GLY A 218 13.28 -3.57 -5.23
C GLY A 218 11.82 -3.98 -5.18
N SER A 219 11.16 -4.04 -6.33
CA SER A 219 9.75 -4.43 -6.44
C SER A 219 9.47 -5.85 -5.96
N ASP A 220 10.42 -6.77 -6.15
CA ASP A 220 10.37 -8.11 -5.61
C ASP A 220 11.05 -8.16 -4.24
N ALA A 221 10.33 -7.73 -3.21
CA ALA A 221 10.83 -7.71 -1.84
C ALA A 221 11.13 -9.11 -1.28
N ALA A 222 10.51 -10.16 -1.83
CA ALA A 222 10.76 -11.53 -1.42
C ALA A 222 12.13 -12.07 -1.90
N SER A 223 12.71 -11.44 -2.92
CA SER A 223 14.02 -11.80 -3.48
C SER A 223 15.20 -11.03 -2.87
N ILE A 224 14.98 -10.28 -1.78
CA ILE A 224 16.04 -9.55 -1.07
C ILE A 224 17.00 -10.57 -0.43
N PRO A 225 18.29 -10.58 -0.83
CA PRO A 225 19.27 -11.57 -0.34
C PRO A 225 19.94 -11.18 0.97
N ASP A 226 19.47 -10.15 1.65
CA ASP A 226 20.00 -9.71 2.93
C ASP A 226 19.80 -10.78 4.00
N PHE A 227 20.77 -10.93 4.88
CA PHE A 227 20.67 -11.89 5.96
C PHE A 227 21.29 -11.39 7.26
N GLY A 228 20.81 -11.95 8.36
CA GLY A 228 21.33 -11.70 9.68
C GLY A 228 21.66 -13.02 10.39
N VAL A 229 22.85 -13.09 10.99
CA VAL A 229 23.28 -14.23 11.80
C VAL A 229 23.10 -13.87 13.27
N VAL A 230 22.27 -14.64 13.98
CA VAL A 230 22.08 -14.47 15.43
C VAL A 230 23.39 -14.74 16.16
N CYS A 231 23.83 -13.80 16.96
CA CYS A 231 25.07 -13.90 17.71
C CYS A 231 25.02 -13.11 19.02
N LYS A 232 25.93 -13.41 19.93
CA LYS A 232 26.17 -12.56 21.11
C LYS A 232 27.10 -11.42 20.74
N GLY A 233 26.85 -10.25 21.34
CA GLY A 233 27.65 -9.04 21.17
C GLY A 233 27.61 -8.18 22.41
N ILE A 234 28.47 -7.14 22.47
CA ILE A 234 28.48 -6.18 23.57
C ILE A 234 27.72 -4.92 23.14
N TRP A 235 26.72 -4.56 23.91
CA TRP A 235 25.97 -3.31 23.76
C TRP A 235 25.93 -2.57 25.09
N GLN A 236 26.39 -1.33 25.11
CA GLN A 236 26.45 -0.50 26.33
C GLN A 236 27.16 -1.23 27.50
N GLY A 237 28.24 -1.95 27.20
CA GLY A 237 29.04 -2.69 28.20
C GLY A 237 28.42 -4.00 28.69
N LYS A 238 27.28 -4.44 28.15
CA LYS A 238 26.61 -5.71 28.52
C LYS A 238 26.57 -6.66 27.35
N GLU A 239 26.73 -7.95 27.63
CA GLU A 239 26.52 -8.99 26.62
C GLU A 239 25.02 -9.08 26.34
N VAL A 240 24.66 -8.99 25.05
CA VAL A 240 23.29 -9.09 24.56
C VAL A 240 23.22 -10.07 23.39
N LEU A 241 22.06 -10.69 23.22
CA LEU A 241 21.73 -11.43 22.01
C LEU A 241 21.31 -10.44 20.93
N GLY A 242 21.90 -10.52 19.77
CA GLY A 242 21.63 -9.64 18.64
C GLY A 242 21.83 -10.36 17.31
N MET A 243 21.94 -9.60 16.24
CA MET A 243 22.22 -10.11 14.90
C MET A 243 23.40 -9.36 14.27
N ARG A 244 24.28 -10.09 13.63
CA ARG A 244 25.23 -9.52 12.67
C ARG A 244 24.56 -9.50 11.31
N VAL A 245 24.24 -8.29 10.84
CA VAL A 245 23.50 -8.08 9.59
C VAL A 245 24.48 -7.80 8.45
N THR A 246 24.23 -8.42 7.29
CA THR A 246 24.90 -8.11 6.03
C THR A 246 23.86 -7.63 5.05
N TRP A 247 23.97 -6.36 4.66
CA TRP A 247 23.05 -5.70 3.74
C TRP A 247 23.76 -4.67 2.85
N ASP A 248 23.13 -4.37 1.71
CA ASP A 248 23.48 -3.24 0.84
C ASP A 248 22.18 -2.55 0.41
N LYS A 249 21.91 -1.37 0.96
CA LYS A 249 20.66 -0.62 0.77
C LYS A 249 20.91 0.68 0.01
N ARG A 250 19.95 1.04 -0.84
CA ARG A 250 19.99 2.27 -1.66
C ARG A 250 18.69 3.02 -1.58
#